data_240338ce60567a931e809a6d40b08c9c
#
_entry.id   240338ce60567a931e809a6d40b08c9c
#
_cell.length_a   1.000
_cell.length_b   1.000
_cell.length_c   1.000
_cell.angle_alpha   90.00
_cell.angle_beta   90.00
_cell.angle_gamma   90.00
#
_symmetry.space_group_name_H-M   'P 1'
#
loop_
_entity.id
_entity.type
_entity.pdbx_description
1 polymer ?
#
loop_
_entity_poly.entity_id
_entity_poly.type
_entity_poly.pdbx_seq_one_letter_code
_entity_poly.pdbx_strand_id
1 'polypeptide(L)'
;KAVKGASPVVLRPDLIVTANGFALTELDSVPGGIGLTAFLEKLYLGEDSHDIPESFMESLASLCPDTDNPSILVAVSEESADYRPEMEWLAEVLSERGHKVKVARPDQLKPRPEGVFFDGEKQDVIYRFWELFDHEEVTVMREICSAVDQGLVKVSPPMRTFQEEKLSLGLFWHKRLEG
;
A
#
# COMPACT_ATOMS: atom_id res chain seq x y z
N LYS A 1 -0.58 -27.27 -1.28
CA LYS A 1 0.52 -26.43 -1.82
C LYS A 1 0.28 -25.05 -1.23
N ALA A 2 1.23 -24.54 -0.43
CA ALA A 2 1.18 -23.17 0.03
C ALA A 2 1.06 -22.26 -1.21
N VAL A 3 0.07 -21.37 -1.20
CA VAL A 3 -0.08 -20.39 -2.27
C VAL A 3 1.11 -19.45 -2.16
N LYS A 4 2.14 -19.68 -2.99
CA LYS A 4 3.23 -18.72 -3.15
C LYS A 4 2.61 -17.45 -3.72
N GLY A 5 2.45 -16.44 -2.89
CA GLY A 5 1.86 -15.19 -3.30
C GLY A 5 2.49 -14.03 -2.56
N ALA A 6 2.60 -12.91 -3.24
CA ALA A 6 3.01 -11.67 -2.62
C ALA A 6 2.11 -11.34 -1.43
N SER A 7 2.71 -10.85 -0.35
CA SER A 7 1.99 -10.30 0.80
C SER A 7 2.01 -8.78 0.73
N PRO A 8 1.05 -8.08 1.35
CA PRO A 8 1.18 -6.66 1.58
C PRO A 8 2.49 -6.36 2.33
N VAL A 9 3.19 -5.31 1.95
CA VAL A 9 4.42 -4.88 2.65
C VAL A 9 4.13 -3.83 3.72
N VAL A 10 2.91 -3.29 3.72
CA VAL A 10 2.39 -2.39 4.74
C VAL A 10 1.08 -2.96 5.25
N LEU A 11 0.93 -3.05 6.56
CA LEU A 11 -0.27 -3.53 7.25
C LEU A 11 -0.54 -2.66 8.48
N ARG A 12 -1.80 -2.40 8.76
CA ARG A 12 -2.23 -1.77 10.01
C ARG A 12 -3.10 -2.73 10.81
N PRO A 13 -2.65 -3.16 12.01
CA PRO A 13 -3.50 -3.89 12.91
C PRO A 13 -4.44 -2.94 13.65
N ASP A 14 -5.72 -3.24 13.70
CA ASP A 14 -6.66 -2.57 14.59
C ASP A 14 -6.76 -3.36 15.90
N LEU A 15 -6.44 -2.70 17.01
CA LEU A 15 -6.30 -3.30 18.33
C LEU A 15 -7.32 -2.72 19.31
N ILE A 16 -7.98 -3.58 20.06
CA ILE A 16 -8.81 -3.20 21.19
C ILE A 16 -8.06 -3.49 22.49
N VAL A 17 -7.98 -2.50 23.38
CA VAL A 17 -7.44 -2.69 24.72
C VAL A 17 -8.41 -3.51 25.55
N THR A 18 -7.92 -4.56 26.19
CA THR A 18 -8.69 -5.45 27.07
C THR A 18 -8.06 -5.52 28.45
N ALA A 19 -8.75 -6.14 29.40
CA ALA A 19 -8.21 -6.37 30.75
C ALA A 19 -6.92 -7.21 30.78
N ASN A 20 -6.68 -8.03 29.74
CA ASN A 20 -5.56 -8.97 29.66
C ASN A 20 -4.53 -8.61 28.56
N GLY A 21 -4.57 -7.37 28.02
CA GLY A 21 -3.69 -6.92 26.92
C GLY A 21 -4.47 -6.38 25.73
N PHE A 22 -4.13 -6.81 24.53
CA PHE A 22 -4.76 -6.34 23.29
C PHE A 22 -5.46 -7.49 22.56
N ALA A 23 -6.59 -7.18 21.94
CA ALA A 23 -7.26 -8.06 20.98
C ALA A 23 -7.13 -7.48 19.59
N LEU A 24 -6.62 -8.27 18.65
CA LEU A 24 -6.59 -7.94 17.23
C LEU A 24 -8.00 -8.09 16.65
N THR A 25 -8.53 -7.04 16.05
CA THR A 25 -9.87 -7.02 15.47
C THR A 25 -9.88 -6.96 13.94
N GLU A 26 -8.80 -6.41 13.38
CA GLU A 26 -8.63 -6.27 11.93
C GLU A 26 -7.16 -6.22 11.55
N LEU A 27 -6.85 -6.70 10.35
CA LEU A 27 -5.59 -6.42 9.64
C LEU A 27 -5.96 -5.72 8.34
N ASP A 28 -5.74 -4.41 8.31
CA ASP A 28 -5.97 -3.61 7.13
C ASP A 28 -4.74 -3.67 6.21
N SER A 29 -4.95 -4.07 4.97
CA SER A 29 -3.91 -4.16 3.95
C SER A 29 -3.82 -2.92 3.06
N VAL A 30 -4.80 -2.01 3.17
CA VAL A 30 -4.85 -0.71 2.48
C VAL A 30 -4.98 0.41 3.54
N PRO A 31 -4.08 0.48 4.52
CA PRO A 31 -4.29 1.35 5.67
C PRO A 31 -4.22 2.82 5.30
N GLY A 32 -5.26 3.57 5.69
CA GLY A 32 -5.23 5.03 5.78
C GLY A 32 -4.54 5.51 7.05
N GLY A 33 -4.24 6.81 7.13
CA GLY A 33 -3.69 7.43 8.32
C GLY A 33 -2.16 7.36 8.45
N ILE A 34 -1.44 6.82 7.49
CA ILE A 34 0.04 6.71 7.53
C ILE A 34 0.67 8.10 7.57
N GLY A 35 0.28 8.98 6.64
CA GLY A 35 0.79 10.33 6.58
C GLY A 35 0.37 11.17 7.78
N LEU A 36 -0.89 11.06 8.20
CA LEU A 36 -1.40 11.76 9.38
C LEU A 36 -0.67 11.30 10.66
N THR A 37 -0.47 10.00 10.83
CA THR A 37 0.26 9.46 12.00
C THR A 37 1.70 9.97 12.02
N ALA A 38 2.39 9.93 10.88
CA ALA A 38 3.76 10.44 10.76
C ALA A 38 3.85 11.95 11.08
N PHE A 39 2.88 12.73 10.59
CA PHE A 39 2.80 14.16 10.89
C PHE A 39 2.58 14.43 12.39
N LEU A 40 1.61 13.75 13.01
CA LEU A 40 1.31 13.90 14.42
C LEU A 40 2.47 13.43 15.30
N GLU A 41 3.09 12.31 14.97
CA GLU A 41 4.24 11.81 15.71
C GLU A 41 5.39 12.81 15.69
N LYS A 42 5.72 13.35 14.54
CA LYS A 42 6.74 14.41 14.41
C LYS A 42 6.37 15.65 15.21
N LEU A 43 5.11 16.03 15.23
CA LEU A 43 4.64 17.20 15.98
C LEU A 43 4.76 17.04 17.50
N TYR A 44 4.43 15.85 18.01
CA TYR A 44 4.38 15.60 19.46
C TYR A 44 5.69 15.06 20.05
N LEU A 45 6.44 14.27 19.28
CA LEU A 45 7.68 13.62 19.76
C LEU A 45 8.95 14.31 19.23
N GLY A 46 8.86 15.13 18.20
CA GLY A 46 10.02 15.82 17.62
C GLY A 46 11.11 14.85 17.19
N GLU A 47 12.32 15.00 17.77
CA GLU A 47 13.47 14.15 17.45
C GLU A 47 13.33 12.70 17.95
N ASP A 48 12.43 12.44 18.90
CA ASP A 48 12.14 11.09 19.39
C ASP A 48 11.11 10.35 18.52
N SER A 49 10.68 10.94 17.42
CA SER A 49 9.72 10.31 16.48
C SER A 49 10.38 9.14 15.73
N HIS A 50 9.59 8.12 15.43
CA HIS A 50 9.97 7.10 14.47
C HIS A 50 9.94 7.69 13.06
N ASP A 51 10.79 7.21 12.17
CA ASP A 51 10.76 7.68 10.78
C ASP A 51 9.77 6.85 9.96
N ILE A 52 8.46 7.10 10.21
CA ILE A 52 7.37 6.43 9.49
C ILE A 52 7.46 6.64 7.97
N PRO A 53 7.73 7.86 7.45
CA PRO A 53 7.90 8.06 6.02
C PRO A 53 8.98 7.17 5.41
N GLU A 54 10.16 7.11 6.04
CA GLU A 54 11.27 6.29 5.55
C GLU A 54 10.94 4.80 5.62
N SER A 55 10.37 4.34 6.73
CA SER A 55 9.94 2.94 6.88
C SER A 55 8.90 2.52 5.85
N PHE A 56 7.99 3.42 5.49
CA PHE A 56 7.01 3.21 4.41
C PHE A 56 7.71 3.09 3.06
N MET A 57 8.63 4.00 2.76
CA MET A 57 9.42 3.99 1.52
C MET A 57 10.25 2.72 1.39
N GLU A 58 11.01 2.35 2.43
CA GLU A 58 11.83 1.13 2.47
C GLU A 58 10.99 -0.13 2.23
N SER A 59 9.80 -0.19 2.85
CA SER A 59 8.87 -1.31 2.66
C SER A 59 8.44 -1.45 1.20
N LEU A 60 8.13 -0.36 0.51
CA LEU A 60 7.76 -0.38 -0.90
C LEU A 60 8.96 -0.67 -1.81
N ALA A 61 10.12 -0.07 -1.53
CA ALA A 61 11.36 -0.29 -2.28
C ALA A 61 11.83 -1.75 -2.20
N SER A 62 11.52 -2.45 -1.10
CA SER A 62 11.85 -3.87 -0.93
C SER A 62 11.23 -4.79 -2.01
N LEU A 63 10.20 -4.32 -2.72
CA LEU A 63 9.61 -5.04 -3.85
C LEU A 63 10.49 -5.02 -5.11
N CYS A 64 11.46 -4.11 -5.17
CA CYS A 64 12.38 -3.92 -6.30
C CYS A 64 13.85 -3.92 -5.80
N PRO A 65 14.36 -5.02 -5.24
CA PRO A 65 15.66 -5.07 -4.57
C PRO A 65 16.86 -4.79 -5.51
N ASP A 66 16.66 -4.91 -6.81
CA ASP A 66 17.68 -4.67 -7.82
C ASP A 66 17.67 -3.21 -8.34
N THR A 67 16.84 -2.33 -7.75
CA THR A 67 16.70 -0.92 -8.15
C THR A 67 17.03 -0.02 -6.97
N ASP A 68 18.11 0.76 -7.03
CA ASP A 68 18.59 1.61 -5.93
C ASP A 68 17.58 2.69 -5.50
N ASN A 69 16.84 3.27 -6.43
CA ASN A 69 15.83 4.29 -6.15
C ASN A 69 14.60 4.09 -7.04
N PRO A 70 13.72 3.14 -6.70
CA PRO A 70 12.57 2.80 -7.53
C PRO A 70 11.57 3.96 -7.60
N SER A 71 10.93 4.09 -8.77
CA SER A 71 9.83 5.03 -8.98
C SER A 71 8.54 4.47 -8.39
N ILE A 72 8.01 5.13 -7.37
CA ILE A 72 6.82 4.69 -6.63
C ILE A 72 5.66 5.63 -6.89
N LEU A 73 4.53 5.08 -7.26
CA LEU A 73 3.29 5.81 -7.41
C LEU A 73 2.28 5.37 -6.35
N VAL A 74 1.84 6.30 -5.52
CA VAL A 74 0.69 6.10 -4.63
C VAL A 74 -0.56 6.43 -5.43
N ALA A 75 -1.32 5.41 -5.78
CA ALA A 75 -2.51 5.56 -6.61
C ALA A 75 -3.77 5.55 -5.74
N VAL A 76 -4.32 6.74 -5.49
CA VAL A 76 -5.48 6.97 -4.62
C VAL A 76 -6.74 7.09 -5.47
N SER A 77 -7.72 6.20 -5.28
CA SER A 77 -9.01 6.24 -5.96
C SER A 77 -9.83 7.46 -5.55
N GLU A 78 -10.91 7.73 -6.28
CA GLU A 78 -11.83 8.82 -5.92
C GLU A 78 -12.59 8.50 -4.64
N GLU A 79 -12.96 7.25 -4.41
CA GLU A 79 -13.61 6.82 -3.18
C GLU A 79 -12.74 7.01 -1.94
N SER A 80 -11.42 6.84 -2.10
CA SER A 80 -10.43 7.09 -1.05
C SER A 80 -9.89 8.52 -1.04
N ALA A 81 -10.55 9.46 -1.72
CA ALA A 81 -10.04 10.83 -1.91
C ALA A 81 -9.76 11.58 -0.61
N ASP A 82 -10.47 11.27 0.47
CA ASP A 82 -10.27 11.88 1.80
C ASP A 82 -8.86 11.61 2.36
N TYR A 83 -8.21 10.52 1.93
CA TYR A 83 -6.83 10.20 2.32
C TYR A 83 -5.76 10.81 1.40
N ARG A 84 -6.18 11.43 0.30
CA ARG A 84 -5.23 12.01 -0.68
C ARG A 84 -4.31 13.08 -0.08
N PRO A 85 -4.80 14.04 0.74
CA PRO A 85 -3.94 15.07 1.32
C PRO A 85 -2.80 14.50 2.19
N GLU A 86 -3.04 13.45 2.95
CA GLU A 86 -2.00 12.83 3.77
C GLU A 86 -0.98 12.07 2.91
N MET A 87 -1.42 11.44 1.82
CA MET A 87 -0.51 10.75 0.89
C MET A 87 0.32 11.74 0.07
N GLU A 88 -0.24 12.88 -0.31
CA GLU A 88 0.48 13.97 -0.95
C GLU A 88 1.55 14.55 -0.03
N TRP A 89 1.21 14.84 1.22
CA TRP A 89 2.18 15.27 2.22
C TRP A 89 3.31 14.25 2.42
N LEU A 90 2.96 12.97 2.53
CA LEU A 90 3.93 11.87 2.67
C LEU A 90 4.87 11.81 1.47
N ALA A 91 4.33 11.90 0.25
CA ALA A 91 5.11 11.91 -0.98
C ALA A 91 6.02 13.15 -1.07
N GLU A 92 5.56 14.33 -0.63
CA GLU A 92 6.37 15.55 -0.57
C GLU A 92 7.57 15.36 0.36
N VAL A 93 7.35 14.91 1.60
CA VAL A 93 8.42 14.64 2.57
C VAL A 93 9.45 13.64 2.03
N LEU A 94 9.00 12.58 1.37
CA LEU A 94 9.90 11.59 0.77
C LEU A 94 10.65 12.13 -0.44
N SER A 95 9.99 12.96 -1.26
CA SER A 95 10.62 13.60 -2.43
C SER A 95 11.71 14.59 -2.01
N GLU A 96 11.51 15.34 -0.91
CA GLU A 96 12.54 16.23 -0.33
C GLU A 96 13.79 15.46 0.12
N ARG A 97 13.63 14.17 0.47
CA ARG A 97 14.74 13.27 0.82
C ARG A 97 15.40 12.60 -0.39
N GLY A 98 14.91 12.88 -1.60
CA GLY A 98 15.47 12.36 -2.86
C GLY A 98 14.83 11.07 -3.37
N HIS A 99 13.75 10.60 -2.75
CA HIS A 99 12.98 9.46 -3.25
C HIS A 99 12.09 9.86 -4.43
N LYS A 100 11.83 8.91 -5.33
CA LYS A 100 10.94 9.11 -6.49
C LYS A 100 9.54 8.67 -6.14
N VAL A 101 8.79 9.50 -5.44
CA VAL A 101 7.42 9.20 -5.01
C VAL A 101 6.47 10.26 -5.55
N LYS A 102 5.35 9.82 -6.13
CA LYS A 102 4.27 10.68 -6.60
C LYS A 102 2.92 10.12 -6.18
N VAL A 103 1.91 11.00 -6.13
CA VAL A 103 0.51 10.62 -5.89
C VAL A 103 -0.30 10.89 -7.15
N ALA A 104 -1.19 9.98 -7.51
CA ALA A 104 -2.08 10.14 -8.65
C ALA A 104 -3.40 9.41 -8.43
N ARG A 105 -4.40 9.71 -9.27
CA ARG A 105 -5.57 8.87 -9.40
C ARG A 105 -5.29 7.69 -10.35
N PRO A 106 -5.95 6.54 -10.16
CA PRO A 106 -5.77 5.39 -11.04
C PRO A 106 -6.05 5.69 -12.52
N ASP A 107 -7.00 6.56 -12.85
CA ASP A 107 -7.35 6.96 -14.22
C ASP A 107 -6.25 7.77 -14.95
N GLN A 108 -5.30 8.32 -14.20
CA GLN A 108 -4.15 9.05 -14.74
C GLN A 108 -3.00 8.12 -15.14
N LEU A 109 -3.01 6.86 -14.71
CA LEU A 109 -2.03 5.87 -15.10
C LEU A 109 -2.20 5.51 -16.58
N LYS A 110 -1.08 5.27 -17.24
CA LYS A 110 -1.03 4.91 -18.66
C LYS A 110 -0.34 3.56 -18.83
N PRO A 111 -1.08 2.45 -18.74
CA PRO A 111 -0.53 1.14 -19.07
C PRO A 111 -0.09 1.09 -20.53
N ARG A 112 1.10 0.51 -20.76
CA ARG A 112 1.71 0.31 -22.08
C ARG A 112 2.33 -1.09 -22.14
N PRO A 113 2.68 -1.61 -23.32
CA PRO A 113 3.32 -2.92 -23.42
C PRO A 113 4.60 -3.07 -22.58
N GLU A 114 5.33 -1.98 -22.34
CA GLU A 114 6.59 -1.96 -21.60
C GLU A 114 6.44 -1.66 -20.10
N GLY A 115 5.24 -1.37 -19.60
CA GLY A 115 4.98 -1.10 -18.19
C GLY A 115 3.83 -0.13 -17.95
N VAL A 116 3.72 0.36 -16.72
CA VAL A 116 2.75 1.38 -16.31
C VAL A 116 3.46 2.71 -16.17
N PHE A 117 2.90 3.77 -16.75
CA PHE A 117 3.50 5.11 -16.80
C PHE A 117 2.61 6.15 -16.13
N PHE A 118 3.25 7.11 -15.49
CA PHE A 118 2.63 8.33 -15.00
C PHE A 118 3.54 9.52 -15.35
N ASP A 119 2.99 10.62 -15.89
CA ASP A 119 3.75 11.78 -16.37
C ASP A 119 4.93 11.44 -17.31
N GLY A 120 4.76 10.41 -18.13
CA GLY A 120 5.81 9.95 -19.05
C GLY A 120 6.89 9.10 -18.41
N GLU A 121 6.91 8.93 -17.10
CA GLU A 121 7.88 8.11 -16.36
C GLU A 121 7.29 6.73 -16.07
N LYS A 122 8.09 5.67 -16.30
CA LYS A 122 7.74 4.31 -15.94
C LYS A 122 7.74 4.18 -14.42
N GLN A 123 6.72 3.51 -13.88
CA GLN A 123 6.62 3.23 -12.46
C GLN A 123 7.12 1.82 -12.17
N ASP A 124 7.95 1.67 -11.15
CA ASP A 124 8.47 0.39 -10.68
C ASP A 124 7.51 -0.25 -9.68
N VAL A 125 6.92 0.58 -8.82
CA VAL A 125 5.96 0.16 -7.80
C VAL A 125 4.71 1.04 -7.84
N ILE A 126 3.55 0.43 -7.71
CA ILE A 126 2.29 1.11 -7.42
C ILE A 126 1.85 0.72 -6.01
N TYR A 127 1.76 1.69 -5.11
CA TYR A 127 1.02 1.52 -3.87
C TYR A 127 -0.45 1.77 -4.17
N ARG A 128 -1.23 0.67 -4.16
CA ARG A 128 -2.64 0.67 -4.48
C ARG A 128 -3.44 1.15 -3.28
N PHE A 129 -4.02 2.35 -3.39
CA PHE A 129 -4.86 2.92 -2.35
C PHE A 129 -6.33 2.96 -2.81
N TRP A 130 -6.89 1.77 -2.98
CA TRP A 130 -8.30 1.45 -3.23
C TRP A 130 -8.61 0.02 -2.84
N GLU A 131 -9.85 -0.27 -2.48
CA GLU A 131 -10.31 -1.61 -2.20
C GLU A 131 -10.62 -2.37 -3.51
N LEU A 132 -10.40 -3.69 -3.52
CA LEU A 132 -10.63 -4.48 -4.74
C LEU A 132 -12.10 -4.69 -5.07
N PHE A 133 -13.01 -4.48 -4.12
CA PHE A 133 -14.43 -4.51 -4.41
C PHE A 133 -14.93 -3.24 -5.14
N ASP A 134 -14.15 -2.15 -5.13
CA ASP A 134 -14.43 -0.90 -5.87
C ASP A 134 -13.89 -0.94 -7.31
N HIS A 135 -13.61 -2.14 -7.82
CA HIS A 135 -12.93 -2.36 -9.10
C HIS A 135 -13.63 -1.75 -10.32
N GLU A 136 -14.95 -1.51 -10.25
CA GLU A 136 -15.70 -0.89 -11.35
C GLU A 136 -15.29 0.57 -11.57
N GLU A 137 -14.80 1.24 -10.53
CA GLU A 137 -14.35 2.63 -10.58
C GLU A 137 -12.92 2.79 -11.09
N VAL A 138 -12.12 1.71 -11.02
CA VAL A 138 -10.72 1.71 -11.47
C VAL A 138 -10.63 1.16 -12.90
N THR A 139 -10.87 2.02 -13.86
CA THR A 139 -10.98 1.65 -15.30
C THR A 139 -9.72 0.97 -15.88
N VAL A 140 -8.54 1.22 -15.30
CA VAL A 140 -7.24 0.65 -15.72
C VAL A 140 -6.85 -0.62 -14.95
N MET A 141 -7.74 -1.16 -14.12
CA MET A 141 -7.48 -2.31 -13.25
C MET A 141 -6.96 -3.53 -14.02
N ARG A 142 -7.60 -3.87 -15.13
CA ARG A 142 -7.25 -5.06 -15.95
C ARG A 142 -5.85 -4.94 -16.53
N GLU A 143 -5.50 -3.77 -17.02
CA GLU A 143 -4.22 -3.47 -17.63
C GLU A 143 -3.11 -3.49 -16.57
N ILE A 144 -3.38 -2.95 -15.36
CA ILE A 144 -2.45 -3.03 -14.23
C ILE A 144 -2.24 -4.49 -13.83
N CYS A 145 -3.30 -5.29 -13.68
CA CYS A 145 -3.18 -6.72 -13.38
C CYS A 145 -2.32 -7.45 -14.42
N SER A 146 -2.56 -7.16 -15.71
CA SER A 146 -1.76 -7.74 -16.80
C SER A 146 -0.29 -7.35 -16.73
N ALA A 147 0.01 -6.10 -16.39
CA ALA A 147 1.38 -5.62 -16.22
C ALA A 147 2.07 -6.29 -15.01
N VAL A 148 1.33 -6.51 -13.91
CA VAL A 148 1.81 -7.26 -12.74
C VAL A 148 2.13 -8.70 -13.08
N ASP A 149 1.25 -9.39 -13.79
CA ASP A 149 1.44 -10.78 -14.20
C ASP A 149 2.66 -10.96 -15.12
N GLN A 150 2.96 -9.95 -15.93
CA GLN A 150 4.14 -9.89 -16.79
C GLN A 150 5.42 -9.43 -16.04
N GLY A 151 5.33 -9.06 -14.77
CA GLY A 151 6.46 -8.56 -13.98
C GLY A 151 6.95 -7.17 -14.38
N LEU A 152 6.13 -6.39 -15.09
CA LEU A 152 6.48 -5.06 -15.60
C LEU A 152 6.33 -3.96 -14.54
N VAL A 153 5.57 -4.21 -13.49
CA VAL A 153 5.34 -3.34 -12.33
C VAL A 153 5.07 -4.19 -11.10
N LYS A 154 5.45 -3.71 -9.92
CA LYS A 154 5.06 -4.30 -8.63
C LYS A 154 3.86 -3.54 -8.07
N VAL A 155 2.99 -4.23 -7.33
CA VAL A 155 1.83 -3.61 -6.67
C VAL A 155 1.74 -4.07 -5.23
N SER A 156 1.58 -3.14 -4.32
CA SER A 156 1.26 -3.38 -2.91
C SER A 156 0.07 -2.50 -2.49
N PRO A 157 -0.91 -3.03 -1.76
CA PRO A 157 -1.16 -4.45 -1.52
C PRO A 157 -1.37 -5.23 -2.83
N PRO A 158 -1.11 -6.55 -2.84
CA PRO A 158 -1.34 -7.37 -4.03
C PRO A 158 -2.82 -7.38 -4.45
N MET A 159 -3.09 -7.64 -5.73
CA MET A 159 -4.44 -7.76 -6.29
C MET A 159 -5.12 -9.08 -5.85
N ARG A 160 -5.46 -9.21 -4.55
CA ARG A 160 -5.99 -10.43 -3.94
C ARG A 160 -7.09 -10.10 -2.94
N THR A 161 -8.33 -10.26 -3.34
CA THR A 161 -9.52 -9.95 -2.54
C THR A 161 -9.54 -10.63 -1.16
N PHE A 162 -9.05 -11.86 -1.06
CA PHE A 162 -9.05 -12.58 0.23
C PHE A 162 -8.13 -11.94 1.30
N GLN A 163 -7.19 -11.09 0.92
CA GLN A 163 -6.32 -10.36 1.85
C GLN A 163 -7.01 -9.12 2.45
N GLU A 164 -8.11 -8.69 1.87
CA GLU A 164 -8.94 -7.59 2.34
C GLU A 164 -10.15 -8.07 3.16
N GLU A 165 -10.32 -9.39 3.25
CA GLU A 165 -11.46 -10.01 3.93
C GLU A 165 -11.22 -10.19 5.44
N LYS A 166 -12.04 -9.53 6.26
CA LYS A 166 -12.03 -9.69 7.73
C LYS A 166 -12.26 -11.13 8.20
N LEU A 167 -12.94 -11.93 7.38
CA LEU A 167 -13.17 -13.35 7.64
C LEU A 167 -11.86 -14.14 7.79
N SER A 168 -10.75 -13.65 7.23
CA SER A 168 -9.43 -14.27 7.39
C SER A 168 -9.05 -14.45 8.87
N LEU A 169 -9.41 -13.51 9.75
CA LEU A 169 -9.20 -13.64 11.20
C LEU A 169 -10.00 -14.79 11.82
N GLY A 170 -11.19 -15.06 11.30
CA GLY A 170 -12.01 -16.20 11.74
C GLY A 170 -11.38 -17.56 11.42
N LEU A 171 -10.52 -17.63 10.41
CA LEU A 171 -9.84 -18.87 10.04
C LEU A 171 -8.81 -19.30 11.09
N PHE A 172 -8.20 -18.37 11.84
CA PHE A 172 -7.29 -18.72 12.93
C PHE A 172 -7.95 -19.56 14.04
N TRP A 173 -9.26 -19.42 14.20
CA TRP A 173 -10.04 -20.14 15.20
C TRP A 173 -10.72 -21.40 14.64
N HIS A 174 -10.47 -21.73 13.38
CA HIS A 174 -11.13 -22.88 12.76
C HIS A 174 -10.37 -24.18 13.09
N LYS A 175 -11.05 -25.11 13.79
CA LYS A 175 -10.48 -26.38 14.30
C LYS A 175 -9.68 -27.22 13.29
N ARG A 176 -9.95 -27.08 11.98
CA ARG A 176 -9.20 -27.80 10.92
C ARG A 176 -7.87 -27.12 10.56
N LEU A 177 -7.62 -25.91 11.08
CA LEU A 177 -6.40 -25.12 10.82
C LEU A 177 -5.53 -25.02 12.06
N GLU A 178 -5.97 -25.57 13.19
CA GLU A 178 -5.13 -25.78 14.38
C GLU A 178 -4.09 -26.85 14.01
N GLY A 179 -2.84 -26.38 13.77
CA GLY A 179 -1.67 -27.22 13.49
C GLY A 179 -0.92 -27.63 14.75
#